data_599b9c34e2d29d5c0a7ab8543884b625
#
_entry.id   599b9c34e2d29d5c0a7ab8543884b625
#
_cell.length_a   1.000
_cell.length_b   1.000
_cell.length_c   1.000
_cell.angle_alpha   90.00
_cell.angle_beta   90.00
_cell.angle_gamma   90.00
#
_symmetry.space_group_name_H-M   'P 1'
#
loop_
_entity.id
_entity.type
_entity.pdbx_description
1 polymer ?
#
loop_
_entity_poly.entity_id
_entity_poly.type
_entity_poly.pdbx_seq_one_letter_code
_entity_poly.pdbx_strand_id
1 'polypeptide(L)'
;MRNSAVNCILTAVAICDIGTMASYLVYIIHFVLRRNNLCAPTFTHAWLQFLLWHVVLSITLHTTSLWLAVAMAFTRRMTLRVAALNSYWQKPRFAWKLCFIIYFTVFILCIPNMLVHEISRVQGHSWRPSKVCKTFSKNHVEPIYTFMVSRAATVNNCRLFKLNIWMIGIFFKIIPCILLIFLSFGLVIKIRDAEKHRRKLTSVPSNASNDSKLLKKKKGKPDRTTLMLVVILLVFLITEFPQGVISILCAIFTTDVHRYLYFYIGDVLDLLSLVNSSVNFVLYCVMSSRYRQTFWEVIIPSWVYSQMEKRSVLKTEESQPELKNTKHLG
;
A
#
# COMPACT_ATOMS: atom_id res chain seq x y z
N MET A 1 18.49 -8.47 -9.37
CA MET A 1 18.11 -7.05 -9.22
C MET A 1 19.23 -6.27 -8.54
N ARG A 2 19.64 -5.13 -9.07
CA ARG A 2 20.65 -4.28 -8.39
C ARG A 2 20.07 -3.83 -7.06
N ASN A 3 20.73 -4.16 -5.95
CA ASN A 3 20.34 -3.80 -4.60
C ASN A 3 20.35 -2.26 -4.43
N SER A 4 19.23 -1.60 -4.67
CA SER A 4 19.07 -0.17 -4.44
C SER A 4 18.18 0.06 -3.22
N ALA A 5 18.40 1.15 -2.50
CA ALA A 5 17.60 1.55 -1.34
C ALA A 5 16.10 1.57 -1.65
N VAL A 6 15.72 2.07 -2.83
CA VAL A 6 14.33 2.15 -3.27
C VAL A 6 13.70 0.76 -3.37
N ASN A 7 14.40 -0.24 -3.94
CA ASN A 7 13.86 -1.59 -4.07
C ASN A 7 13.64 -2.25 -2.70
N CYS A 8 14.53 -2.00 -1.72
CA CYS A 8 14.34 -2.51 -0.36
C CYS A 8 13.07 -1.93 0.29
N ILE A 9 12.85 -0.61 0.16
CA ILE A 9 11.64 0.03 0.69
C ILE A 9 10.39 -0.48 -0.03
N LEU A 10 10.43 -0.64 -1.35
CA LEU A 10 9.32 -1.20 -2.13
C LEU A 10 8.96 -2.63 -1.71
N THR A 11 9.97 -3.45 -1.42
CA THR A 11 9.75 -4.80 -0.89
C THR A 11 9.08 -4.76 0.48
N ALA A 12 9.50 -3.85 1.35
CA ALA A 12 8.89 -3.66 2.66
C ALA A 12 7.42 -3.19 2.55
N VAL A 13 7.11 -2.25 1.63
CA VAL A 13 5.73 -1.83 1.33
C VAL A 13 4.88 -3.02 0.84
N ALA A 14 5.41 -3.80 -0.12
CA ALA A 14 4.69 -4.95 -0.66
C ALA A 14 4.36 -6.01 0.42
N ILE A 15 5.26 -6.24 1.38
CA ILE A 15 5.00 -7.14 2.51
C ILE A 15 3.85 -6.61 3.37
N CYS A 16 3.82 -5.31 3.67
CA CYS A 16 2.71 -4.69 4.39
C CYS A 16 1.38 -4.82 3.64
N ASP A 17 1.37 -4.51 2.36
CA ASP A 17 0.16 -4.53 1.53
C ASP A 17 -0.38 -5.96 1.39
N ILE A 18 0.48 -6.97 1.18
CA ILE A 18 0.08 -8.39 1.15
C ILE A 18 -0.48 -8.83 2.51
N GLY A 19 0.17 -8.47 3.62
CA GLY A 19 -0.30 -8.80 4.95
C GLY A 19 -1.68 -8.19 5.26
N THR A 20 -1.89 -6.94 4.89
CA THR A 20 -3.18 -6.25 5.00
C THR A 20 -4.25 -6.97 4.18
N MET A 21 -4.02 -7.20 2.89
CA MET A 21 -4.97 -7.87 2.00
C MET A 21 -5.31 -9.30 2.46
N ALA A 22 -4.31 -10.07 2.93
CA ALA A 22 -4.53 -11.42 3.43
C ALA A 22 -5.42 -11.43 4.68
N SER A 23 -5.21 -10.51 5.61
CA SER A 23 -6.05 -10.40 6.81
C SER A 23 -7.49 -9.99 6.47
N TYR A 24 -7.67 -9.03 5.54
CA TYR A 24 -9.00 -8.64 5.04
C TYR A 24 -9.70 -9.76 4.28
N LEU A 25 -8.98 -10.58 3.52
CA LEU A 25 -9.58 -11.73 2.83
C LEU A 25 -10.26 -12.69 3.80
N VAL A 26 -9.57 -13.02 4.90
CA VAL A 26 -10.14 -13.88 5.96
C VAL A 26 -11.33 -13.20 6.62
N TYR A 27 -11.23 -11.90 6.94
CA TYR A 27 -12.32 -11.09 7.50
C TYR A 27 -13.57 -11.12 6.61
N ILE A 28 -13.42 -10.83 5.31
CA ILE A 28 -14.52 -10.80 4.35
C ILE A 28 -15.19 -12.19 4.23
N ILE A 29 -14.40 -13.26 4.10
CA ILE A 29 -14.93 -14.61 3.96
C ILE A 29 -15.75 -14.98 5.19
N HIS A 30 -15.27 -14.71 6.39
CA HIS A 30 -15.96 -15.17 7.61
C HIS A 30 -17.07 -14.21 8.06
N PHE A 31 -16.78 -12.91 8.19
CA PHE A 31 -17.72 -11.96 8.79
C PHE A 31 -18.71 -11.34 7.80
N VAL A 32 -18.38 -11.31 6.50
CA VAL A 32 -19.26 -10.74 5.48
C VAL A 32 -19.99 -11.84 4.73
N LEU A 33 -19.27 -12.77 4.07
CA LEU A 33 -19.91 -13.78 3.21
C LEU A 33 -20.62 -14.88 4.01
N ARG A 34 -20.06 -15.30 5.16
CA ARG A 34 -20.67 -16.33 6.02
C ARG A 34 -21.60 -15.79 7.09
N ARG A 35 -21.83 -14.48 7.16
CA ARG A 35 -22.68 -13.85 8.18
C ARG A 35 -24.06 -14.46 8.31
N ASN A 36 -24.66 -14.86 7.19
CA ASN A 36 -26.01 -15.41 7.13
C ASN A 36 -26.05 -16.95 7.20
N ASN A 37 -24.92 -17.60 7.52
CA ASN A 37 -24.89 -19.04 7.64
C ASN A 37 -25.54 -19.49 8.95
N LEU A 38 -26.72 -20.12 8.82
CA LEU A 38 -27.53 -20.58 9.95
C LEU A 38 -26.90 -21.77 10.68
N CYS A 39 -25.91 -22.42 10.09
CA CYS A 39 -25.28 -23.63 10.62
C CYS A 39 -23.85 -23.43 11.14
N ALA A 40 -23.39 -22.20 11.27
CA ALA A 40 -22.09 -21.91 11.85
C ALA A 40 -22.17 -20.65 12.72
N PRO A 41 -21.67 -20.68 13.97
CA PRO A 41 -21.64 -19.52 14.84
C PRO A 41 -20.56 -18.53 14.32
N THR A 42 -20.97 -17.32 13.95
CA THR A 42 -20.06 -16.29 13.41
C THR A 42 -19.26 -15.61 14.52
N PHE A 43 -19.86 -15.42 15.71
CA PHE A 43 -19.30 -14.63 16.79
C PHE A 43 -18.82 -15.51 17.95
N THR A 44 -17.97 -16.49 17.67
CA THR A 44 -17.29 -17.29 18.71
C THR A 44 -16.10 -16.52 19.28
N HIS A 45 -15.59 -16.92 20.46
CA HIS A 45 -14.43 -16.31 21.08
C HIS A 45 -13.19 -16.33 20.16
N ALA A 46 -12.93 -17.44 19.46
CA ALA A 46 -11.78 -17.58 18.56
C ALA A 46 -11.87 -16.60 17.35
N TRP A 47 -13.06 -16.46 16.78
CA TRP A 47 -13.26 -15.50 15.67
C TRP A 47 -13.18 -14.05 16.12
N LEU A 48 -13.65 -13.72 17.32
CA LEU A 48 -13.48 -12.38 17.88
C LEU A 48 -12.02 -12.10 18.25
N GLN A 49 -11.27 -13.12 18.68
CA GLN A 49 -9.83 -13.00 18.88
C GLN A 49 -9.11 -12.72 17.55
N PHE A 50 -9.48 -13.41 16.47
CA PHE A 50 -9.00 -13.09 15.13
C PHE A 50 -9.35 -11.65 14.74
N LEU A 51 -10.59 -11.21 14.98
CA LEU A 51 -11.05 -9.84 14.66
C LEU A 51 -10.22 -8.79 15.39
N LEU A 52 -9.92 -9.00 16.67
CA LEU A 52 -9.05 -8.12 17.46
C LEU A 52 -7.65 -7.98 16.80
N TRP A 53 -7.03 -9.12 16.48
CA TRP A 53 -5.73 -9.13 15.82
C TRP A 53 -5.79 -8.54 14.41
N HIS A 54 -6.85 -8.80 13.67
CA HIS A 54 -7.07 -8.24 12.34
C HIS A 54 -7.11 -6.70 12.37
N VAL A 55 -7.89 -6.11 13.27
CA VAL A 55 -7.97 -4.64 13.41
C VAL A 55 -6.61 -4.04 13.75
N VAL A 56 -5.90 -4.60 14.74
CA VAL A 56 -4.58 -4.08 15.13
C VAL A 56 -3.55 -4.26 14.02
N LEU A 57 -3.52 -5.44 13.40
CA LEU A 57 -2.55 -5.76 12.34
C LEU A 57 -2.80 -4.91 11.10
N SER A 58 -4.05 -4.77 10.67
CA SER A 58 -4.39 -3.96 9.48
C SER A 58 -4.00 -2.49 9.66
N ILE A 59 -4.31 -1.89 10.81
CA ILE A 59 -3.90 -0.52 11.13
C ILE A 59 -2.37 -0.40 11.15
N THR A 60 -1.68 -1.34 11.79
CA THR A 60 -0.21 -1.30 11.91
C THR A 60 0.48 -1.43 10.55
N LEU A 61 0.08 -2.42 9.75
CA LEU A 61 0.68 -2.66 8.43
C LEU A 61 0.38 -1.52 7.46
N HIS A 62 -0.87 -1.04 7.45
CA HIS A 62 -1.27 0.06 6.60
C HIS A 62 -0.54 1.37 6.95
N THR A 63 -0.45 1.70 8.25
CA THR A 63 0.33 2.86 8.71
C THR A 63 1.81 2.72 8.38
N THR A 64 2.37 1.53 8.53
CA THR A 64 3.77 1.25 8.15
C THR A 64 3.99 1.46 6.66
N SER A 65 3.07 0.99 5.80
CA SER A 65 3.12 1.21 4.35
C SER A 65 3.12 2.70 3.99
N LEU A 66 2.29 3.52 4.66
CA LEU A 66 2.26 4.98 4.51
C LEU A 66 3.60 5.64 4.86
N TRP A 67 4.16 5.31 6.02
CA TRP A 67 5.45 5.87 6.44
C TRP A 67 6.62 5.40 5.57
N LEU A 68 6.57 4.18 5.05
CA LEU A 68 7.53 3.68 4.06
C LEU A 68 7.41 4.45 2.73
N ALA A 69 6.21 4.85 2.31
CA ALA A 69 6.03 5.71 1.14
C ALA A 69 6.65 7.11 1.36
N VAL A 70 6.49 7.69 2.55
CA VAL A 70 7.18 8.93 2.95
C VAL A 70 8.71 8.76 2.90
N ALA A 71 9.21 7.65 3.46
CA ALA A 71 10.65 7.33 3.44
C ALA A 71 11.18 7.16 2.02
N MET A 72 10.39 6.55 1.12
CA MET A 72 10.73 6.40 -0.29
C MET A 72 10.81 7.77 -1.00
N ALA A 73 9.84 8.66 -0.79
CA ALA A 73 9.86 10.01 -1.34
C ALA A 73 11.06 10.82 -0.81
N PHE A 74 11.35 10.70 0.48
CA PHE A 74 12.52 11.32 1.12
C PHE A 74 13.84 10.82 0.52
N THR A 75 14.05 9.51 0.44
CA THR A 75 15.28 8.92 -0.09
C THR A 75 15.50 9.29 -1.55
N ARG A 76 14.44 9.33 -2.38
CA ARG A 76 14.52 9.81 -3.76
C ARG A 76 14.92 11.29 -3.84
N ARG A 77 14.33 12.14 -3.00
CA ARG A 77 14.68 13.57 -2.96
C ARG A 77 16.14 13.78 -2.57
N MET A 78 16.65 13.02 -1.57
CA MET A 78 18.03 13.10 -1.14
C MET A 78 19.01 12.58 -2.20
N THR A 79 18.67 11.50 -2.88
CA THR A 79 19.46 10.97 -4.00
C THR A 79 19.64 11.99 -5.14
N LEU A 80 18.57 12.76 -5.45
CA LEU A 80 18.65 13.82 -6.47
C LEU A 80 19.37 15.08 -6.01
N ARG A 81 19.46 15.33 -4.70
CA ARG A 81 20.25 16.45 -4.15
C ARG A 81 21.75 16.18 -4.18
N VAL A 82 22.13 14.95 -3.86
CA VAL A 82 23.53 14.54 -3.79
C VAL A 82 23.87 13.82 -5.09
N ALA A 83 24.46 14.55 -6.04
CA ALA A 83 24.81 14.02 -7.38
C ALA A 83 25.93 12.95 -7.36
N ALA A 84 26.44 12.55 -6.22
CA ALA A 84 27.49 11.54 -6.09
C ALA A 84 26.95 10.14 -6.33
N LEU A 85 27.56 9.40 -7.24
CA LEU A 85 27.24 8.02 -7.65
C LEU A 85 27.20 7.01 -6.49
N ASN A 86 27.85 7.29 -5.34
CA ASN A 86 27.94 6.45 -4.15
C ASN A 86 27.30 7.09 -2.90
N SER A 87 26.20 7.82 -3.07
CA SER A 87 25.52 8.43 -1.95
C SER A 87 25.08 7.40 -0.90
N TYR A 88 25.28 7.71 0.37
CA TYR A 88 24.81 6.94 1.52
C TYR A 88 23.33 6.56 1.42
N TRP A 89 22.51 7.49 0.89
CA TRP A 89 21.07 7.35 0.71
C TRP A 89 20.65 6.27 -0.31
N GLN A 90 21.57 5.84 -1.19
CA GLN A 90 21.33 4.80 -2.19
C GLN A 90 21.65 3.38 -1.70
N LYS A 91 22.35 3.27 -0.55
CA LYS A 91 22.80 1.98 -0.04
C LYS A 91 21.66 1.15 0.53
N PRO A 92 21.54 -0.14 0.17
CA PRO A 92 20.49 -1.02 0.72
C PRO A 92 20.54 -1.13 2.25
N ARG A 93 21.73 -1.11 2.84
CA ARG A 93 21.91 -1.16 4.30
C ARG A 93 21.22 0.00 5.02
N PHE A 94 21.27 1.19 4.44
CA PHE A 94 20.54 2.35 4.96
C PHE A 94 19.02 2.14 4.89
N ALA A 95 18.54 1.68 3.74
CA ALA A 95 17.11 1.44 3.53
C ALA A 95 16.55 0.40 4.52
N TRP A 96 17.25 -0.71 4.74
CA TRP A 96 16.83 -1.73 5.71
C TRP A 96 16.80 -1.20 7.15
N LYS A 97 17.80 -0.41 7.55
CA LYS A 97 17.78 0.26 8.86
C LYS A 97 16.58 1.19 8.99
N LEU A 98 16.31 1.99 7.96
CA LEU A 98 15.16 2.91 7.94
C LEU A 98 13.83 2.15 8.02
N CYS A 99 13.66 1.07 7.24
CA CYS A 99 12.49 0.22 7.31
C CYS A 99 12.30 -0.36 8.72
N PHE A 100 13.35 -0.90 9.33
CA PHE A 100 13.30 -1.45 10.68
C PHE A 100 12.88 -0.40 11.71
N ILE A 101 13.44 0.81 11.65
CA ILE A 101 13.07 1.91 12.54
C ILE A 101 11.59 2.25 12.38
N ILE A 102 11.09 2.35 11.14
CA ILE A 102 9.69 2.65 10.87
C ILE A 102 8.77 1.55 11.42
N TYR A 103 9.05 0.27 11.12
CA TYR A 103 8.27 -0.86 11.63
C TYR A 103 8.20 -0.85 13.16
N PHE A 104 9.35 -0.68 13.82
CA PHE A 104 9.46 -0.67 15.28
C PHE A 104 8.71 0.52 15.90
N THR A 105 8.88 1.72 15.34
CA THR A 105 8.20 2.93 15.80
C THR A 105 6.68 2.82 15.67
N VAL A 106 6.20 2.40 14.51
CA VAL A 106 4.76 2.22 14.27
C VAL A 106 4.19 1.14 15.18
N PHE A 107 4.90 0.04 15.37
CA PHE A 107 4.47 -1.03 16.29
C PHE A 107 4.28 -0.50 17.71
N ILE A 108 5.23 0.27 18.26
CA ILE A 108 5.10 0.88 19.59
C ILE A 108 3.91 1.85 19.64
N LEU A 109 3.74 2.67 18.62
CA LEU A 109 2.64 3.64 18.56
C LEU A 109 1.26 2.98 18.39
N CYS A 110 1.20 1.72 17.93
CA CYS A 110 -0.02 0.93 17.84
C CYS A 110 -0.38 0.18 19.13
N ILE A 111 0.49 0.14 20.15
CA ILE A 111 0.19 -0.52 21.43
C ILE A 111 -1.11 0.02 22.08
N PRO A 112 -1.36 1.33 22.15
CA PRO A 112 -2.63 1.85 22.68
C PRO A 112 -3.86 1.28 21.98
N ASN A 113 -3.78 1.05 20.66
CA ASN A 113 -4.89 0.45 19.90
C ASN A 113 -5.23 -0.98 20.35
N MET A 114 -4.23 -1.76 20.79
CA MET A 114 -4.47 -3.09 21.39
C MET A 114 -5.18 -2.98 22.73
N LEU A 115 -4.89 -1.96 23.51
CA LEU A 115 -5.43 -1.79 24.88
C LEU A 115 -6.85 -1.21 24.87
N VAL A 116 -7.25 -0.57 23.78
CA VAL A 116 -8.55 0.09 23.65
C VAL A 116 -9.69 -0.90 23.46
N HIS A 117 -9.41 -2.11 22.98
CA HIS A 117 -10.44 -3.08 22.61
C HIS A 117 -10.40 -4.32 23.51
N GLU A 118 -11.56 -4.86 23.84
CA GLU A 118 -11.70 -6.13 24.55
C GLU A 118 -12.84 -6.98 23.99
N ILE A 119 -12.75 -8.29 24.22
CA ILE A 119 -13.78 -9.25 23.84
C ILE A 119 -14.64 -9.53 25.06
N SER A 120 -15.93 -9.28 24.96
CA SER A 120 -16.87 -9.51 26.05
C SER A 120 -17.96 -10.50 25.63
N ARG A 121 -18.39 -11.33 26.58
CA ARG A 121 -19.53 -12.24 26.39
C ARG A 121 -20.83 -11.45 26.44
N VAL A 122 -21.71 -11.65 25.43
CA VAL A 122 -23.04 -11.04 25.42
C VAL A 122 -23.93 -11.82 26.42
N GLN A 123 -24.33 -11.13 27.48
CA GLN A 123 -25.20 -11.75 28.50
C GLN A 123 -26.62 -11.93 27.95
N GLY A 124 -27.24 -13.08 28.26
CA GLY A 124 -28.61 -13.37 27.87
C GLY A 124 -28.78 -13.80 26.39
N HIS A 125 -27.74 -13.75 25.58
CA HIS A 125 -27.82 -14.18 24.19
C HIS A 125 -26.88 -15.37 23.92
N SER A 126 -27.40 -16.36 23.22
CA SER A 126 -26.65 -17.55 22.80
C SER A 126 -27.04 -17.93 21.38
N TRP A 127 -26.06 -18.42 20.63
CA TRP A 127 -26.33 -18.97 19.31
C TRP A 127 -26.89 -20.39 19.43
N ARG A 128 -27.90 -20.68 18.61
CA ARG A 128 -28.48 -22.01 18.47
C ARG A 128 -28.56 -22.38 17.00
N PRO A 129 -28.19 -23.61 16.63
CA PRO A 129 -28.28 -24.04 15.24
C PRO A 129 -29.73 -24.07 14.77
N SER A 130 -29.96 -23.70 13.51
CA SER A 130 -31.25 -23.86 12.87
C SER A 130 -31.63 -25.35 12.76
N LYS A 131 -32.92 -25.64 12.76
CA LYS A 131 -33.47 -27.04 12.63
C LYS A 131 -32.99 -27.76 11.36
N VAL A 132 -32.52 -27.00 10.37
CA VAL A 132 -32.00 -27.52 9.09
C VAL A 132 -30.57 -28.06 9.22
N CYS A 133 -29.86 -27.70 10.27
CA CYS A 133 -28.45 -28.05 10.49
C CYS A 133 -28.33 -29.47 11.07
N LYS A 134 -27.87 -30.41 10.27
CA LYS A 134 -27.70 -31.83 10.68
C LYS A 134 -26.43 -32.06 11.52
N THR A 135 -25.52 -31.14 11.56
CA THR A 135 -24.18 -31.30 12.17
C THR A 135 -24.17 -31.08 13.67
N PHE A 136 -25.18 -30.39 14.22
CA PHE A 136 -25.26 -30.08 15.66
C PHE A 136 -26.41 -30.82 16.35
N SER A 137 -26.23 -31.15 17.61
CA SER A 137 -27.31 -31.66 18.45
C SER A 137 -28.40 -30.59 18.63
N LYS A 138 -29.67 -31.03 18.72
CA LYS A 138 -30.85 -30.14 18.87
C LYS A 138 -30.76 -29.20 20.07
N ASN A 139 -29.96 -29.53 21.09
CA ASN A 139 -29.77 -28.75 22.32
C ASN A 139 -28.45 -28.05 22.37
N HIS A 140 -27.70 -27.97 21.25
CA HIS A 140 -26.41 -27.30 21.23
C HIS A 140 -26.60 -25.78 21.37
N VAL A 141 -25.87 -25.18 22.32
CA VAL A 141 -25.94 -23.77 22.64
C VAL A 141 -24.52 -23.24 22.80
N GLU A 142 -24.17 -22.25 22.02
CA GLU A 142 -22.86 -21.59 22.11
C GLU A 142 -22.97 -20.13 22.60
N PRO A 143 -22.07 -19.67 23.48
CA PRO A 143 -22.04 -18.28 23.89
C PRO A 143 -21.64 -17.38 22.72
N ILE A 144 -22.31 -16.23 22.61
CA ILE A 144 -21.99 -15.19 21.65
C ILE A 144 -21.07 -14.17 22.34
N TYR A 145 -20.04 -13.77 21.61
CA TYR A 145 -19.11 -12.75 22.06
C TYR A 145 -19.26 -11.48 21.19
N THR A 146 -18.86 -10.35 21.73
CA THR A 146 -18.85 -9.07 21.03
C THR A 146 -17.54 -8.33 21.25
N PHE A 147 -17.21 -7.48 20.32
CA PHE A 147 -16.05 -6.60 20.35
C PHE A 147 -16.48 -5.25 20.96
N MET A 148 -15.83 -4.85 22.03
CA MET A 148 -16.19 -3.67 22.80
C MET A 148 -14.97 -2.82 23.13
N VAL A 149 -15.21 -1.57 23.47
CA VAL A 149 -14.18 -0.69 24.05
C VAL A 149 -13.85 -1.19 25.45
N SER A 150 -12.56 -1.37 25.74
CA SER A 150 -12.09 -1.91 27.02
C SER A 150 -12.44 -1.01 28.21
N ARG A 151 -12.59 -1.61 29.38
CA ARG A 151 -12.82 -0.85 30.60
C ARG A 151 -11.69 0.14 30.87
N ALA A 152 -10.43 -0.26 30.61
CA ALA A 152 -9.27 0.62 30.76
C ALA A 152 -9.37 1.87 29.87
N ALA A 153 -9.96 1.76 28.68
CA ALA A 153 -10.11 2.88 27.75
C ALA A 153 -11.26 3.81 28.12
N THR A 154 -12.26 3.33 28.87
CA THR A 154 -13.42 4.13 29.31
C THR A 154 -13.20 4.89 30.63
N VAL A 155 -12.23 4.48 31.44
CA VAL A 155 -11.86 5.16 32.69
C VAL A 155 -11.27 6.56 32.38
N ASN A 156 -11.34 7.47 33.37
CA ASN A 156 -10.79 8.82 33.29
C ASN A 156 -11.30 9.62 32.09
N ASN A 157 -12.61 9.64 31.88
CA ASN A 157 -13.26 10.39 30.81
C ASN A 157 -12.79 9.96 29.41
N CYS A 158 -12.61 8.65 29.22
CA CYS A 158 -12.16 8.01 27.96
C CYS A 158 -10.81 8.55 27.42
N ARG A 159 -9.89 8.91 28.31
CA ARG A 159 -8.59 9.49 27.90
C ARG A 159 -7.81 8.59 26.95
N LEU A 160 -7.69 7.29 27.28
CA LEU A 160 -6.95 6.34 26.44
C LEU A 160 -7.61 6.17 25.08
N PHE A 161 -8.95 6.08 25.04
CA PHE A 161 -9.71 5.99 23.79
C PHE A 161 -9.51 7.24 22.92
N LYS A 162 -9.66 8.43 23.51
CA LYS A 162 -9.43 9.70 22.80
C LYS A 162 -8.00 9.82 22.30
N LEU A 163 -7.01 9.48 23.14
CA LEU A 163 -5.61 9.48 22.73
C LEU A 163 -5.37 8.57 21.52
N ASN A 164 -5.93 7.36 21.54
CA ASN A 164 -5.80 6.41 20.44
C ASN A 164 -6.38 6.98 19.13
N ILE A 165 -7.57 7.59 19.17
CA ILE A 165 -8.19 8.18 17.96
C ILE A 165 -7.37 9.39 17.46
N TRP A 166 -6.86 10.24 18.36
CA TRP A 166 -5.97 11.35 18.00
C TRP A 166 -4.68 10.85 17.34
N MET A 167 -4.08 9.78 17.87
CA MET A 167 -2.89 9.16 17.27
C MET A 167 -3.19 8.63 15.87
N ILE A 168 -4.33 7.95 15.68
CA ILE A 168 -4.75 7.42 14.38
C ILE A 168 -4.97 8.57 13.39
N GLY A 169 -5.70 9.61 13.78
CA GLY A 169 -6.01 10.73 12.90
C GLY A 169 -4.78 11.54 12.52
N ILE A 170 -3.99 11.99 13.49
CA ILE A 170 -2.86 12.89 13.26
C ILE A 170 -1.63 12.13 12.79
N PHE A 171 -1.13 11.20 13.61
CA PHE A 171 0.18 10.56 13.39
C PHE A 171 0.14 9.52 12.27
N PHE A 172 -0.98 8.77 12.14
CA PHE A 172 -1.05 7.69 11.16
C PHE A 172 -1.61 8.15 9.81
N LYS A 173 -2.37 9.26 9.77
CA LYS A 173 -3.01 9.72 8.53
C LYS A 173 -2.54 11.11 8.09
N ILE A 174 -2.77 12.17 8.87
CA ILE A 174 -2.54 13.55 8.44
C ILE A 174 -1.06 13.88 8.23
N ILE A 175 -0.20 13.56 9.19
CA ILE A 175 1.24 13.87 9.10
C ILE A 175 1.88 13.19 7.87
N PRO A 176 1.70 11.87 7.63
CA PRO A 176 2.23 11.24 6.41
C PRO A 176 1.72 11.89 5.12
N CYS A 177 0.43 12.27 5.05
CA CYS A 177 -0.13 12.95 3.88
C CYS A 177 0.56 14.30 3.62
N ILE A 178 0.72 15.14 4.65
CA ILE A 178 1.41 16.44 4.53
C ILE A 178 2.86 16.26 4.09
N LEU A 179 3.57 15.31 4.71
CA LEU A 179 4.96 15.01 4.33
C LEU A 179 5.07 14.51 2.90
N LEU A 180 4.16 13.65 2.46
CA LEU A 180 4.13 13.16 1.07
C LEU A 180 3.90 14.30 0.07
N ILE A 181 2.95 15.21 0.34
CA ILE A 181 2.72 16.39 -0.50
C ILE A 181 4.00 17.21 -0.62
N PHE A 182 4.60 17.57 0.52
CA PHE A 182 5.77 18.42 0.56
C PHE A 182 6.99 17.79 -0.13
N LEU A 183 7.25 16.51 0.14
CA LEU A 183 8.38 15.79 -0.46
C LEU A 183 8.18 15.58 -1.96
N SER A 184 6.98 15.21 -2.39
CA SER A 184 6.66 14.95 -3.79
C SER A 184 6.67 16.23 -4.62
N PHE A 185 6.13 17.34 -4.09
CA PHE A 185 6.20 18.64 -4.74
C PHE A 185 7.65 19.08 -4.98
N GLY A 186 8.50 18.99 -3.94
CA GLY A 186 9.91 19.29 -4.07
C GLY A 186 10.68 18.36 -5.01
N LEU A 187 10.22 17.10 -5.16
CA LEU A 187 10.79 16.14 -6.11
C LEU A 187 10.42 16.49 -7.56
N VAL A 188 9.14 16.84 -7.82
CA VAL A 188 8.66 17.25 -9.15
C VAL A 188 9.38 18.49 -9.64
N ILE A 189 9.58 19.51 -8.79
CA ILE A 189 10.35 20.70 -9.12
C ILE A 189 11.77 20.32 -9.55
N LYS A 190 12.46 19.53 -8.73
CA LYS A 190 13.83 19.10 -9.01
C LYS A 190 13.99 18.35 -10.32
N ILE A 191 13.04 17.45 -10.64
CA ILE A 191 13.04 16.70 -11.90
C ILE A 191 12.81 17.64 -13.08
N ARG A 192 11.87 18.59 -12.97
CA ARG A 192 11.64 19.61 -14.01
C ARG A 192 12.86 20.47 -14.28
N ASP A 193 13.56 20.87 -13.23
CA ASP A 193 14.79 21.67 -13.38
C ASP A 193 15.91 20.86 -14.02
N ALA A 194 16.08 19.59 -13.65
CA ALA A 194 17.04 18.69 -14.28
C ALA A 194 16.73 18.46 -15.77
N GLU A 195 15.46 18.31 -16.15
CA GLU A 195 15.04 18.21 -17.57
C GLU A 195 15.33 19.51 -18.33
N LYS A 196 15.05 20.68 -17.74
CA LYS A 196 15.36 21.98 -18.36
C LYS A 196 16.87 22.12 -18.63
N HIS A 197 17.68 21.72 -17.65
CA HIS A 197 19.15 21.76 -17.80
C HIS A 197 19.64 20.82 -18.90
N ARG A 198 19.11 19.60 -18.96
CA ARG A 198 19.44 18.62 -20.00
C ARG A 198 19.05 19.12 -21.39
N ARG A 199 17.89 19.77 -21.53
CA ARG A 199 17.44 20.36 -22.81
C ARG A 199 18.37 21.50 -23.27
N LYS A 200 18.86 22.33 -22.34
CA LYS A 200 19.82 23.41 -22.68
C LYS A 200 21.15 22.84 -23.18
N LEU A 201 21.64 21.74 -22.62
CA LEU A 201 22.87 21.08 -23.02
C LEU A 201 22.77 20.38 -24.38
N THR A 202 21.57 19.88 -24.75
CA THR A 202 21.33 19.24 -26.07
C THR A 202 20.97 20.25 -27.17
N SER A 203 20.71 21.50 -26.83
CA SER A 203 20.39 22.58 -27.77
C SER A 203 21.59 23.41 -28.20
N VAL A 204 22.83 23.03 -27.85
CA VAL A 204 24.05 23.64 -28.41
C VAL A 204 24.08 23.25 -29.88
N PRO A 205 24.09 24.23 -30.82
CA PRO A 205 24.10 23.95 -32.26
C PRO A 205 25.46 23.37 -32.65
N SER A 206 25.52 22.06 -32.88
CA SER A 206 26.56 21.53 -33.76
C SER A 206 26.24 22.02 -35.19
N ASN A 207 27.16 22.75 -35.80
CA ASN A 207 27.11 23.19 -37.18
C ASN A 207 27.05 21.97 -38.14
N ALA A 208 25.86 21.40 -38.33
CA ALA A 208 25.62 20.41 -39.36
C ALA A 208 24.15 20.54 -39.83
N SER A 209 24.08 20.93 -41.06
CA SER A 209 22.93 21.14 -41.91
C SER A 209 21.91 19.98 -41.90
N ASN A 210 20.63 20.36 -42.05
CA ASN A 210 19.48 19.61 -42.56
C ASN A 210 18.66 18.65 -41.67
N ASP A 211 19.00 18.39 -40.43
CA ASP A 211 18.15 17.53 -39.57
C ASP A 211 17.29 18.29 -38.54
N SER A 212 17.18 19.61 -38.69
CA SER A 212 16.50 20.50 -37.72
C SER A 212 14.96 20.30 -37.63
N LYS A 213 14.33 19.64 -38.61
CA LYS A 213 12.87 19.39 -38.59
C LYS A 213 12.45 18.16 -37.77
N LEU A 214 13.32 17.15 -37.60
CA LEU A 214 13.04 15.94 -36.83
C LEU A 214 13.25 16.12 -35.30
N LEU A 215 14.13 17.03 -34.90
CA LEU A 215 14.44 17.32 -33.50
C LEU A 215 13.38 18.20 -32.81
N LYS A 216 12.58 18.96 -33.54
CA LYS A 216 11.51 19.82 -32.95
C LYS A 216 10.29 19.06 -32.41
N LYS A 217 10.13 17.77 -32.68
CA LYS A 217 8.90 17.00 -32.30
C LYS A 217 9.04 16.06 -31.14
N LYS A 218 10.17 16.02 -30.39
CA LYS A 218 10.23 15.38 -29.08
C LYS A 218 9.81 16.35 -27.99
N LYS A 219 8.54 16.76 -28.00
CA LYS A 219 7.84 17.31 -26.82
C LYS A 219 8.06 16.29 -25.69
N GLY A 220 8.90 16.64 -24.70
CA GLY A 220 9.34 15.72 -23.67
C GLY A 220 8.14 15.09 -22.99
N LYS A 221 7.94 13.79 -23.21
CA LYS A 221 7.02 13.01 -22.40
C LYS A 221 7.52 13.10 -20.96
N PRO A 222 6.65 13.40 -19.98
CA PRO A 222 7.03 13.39 -18.59
C PRO A 222 7.68 12.03 -18.27
N ASP A 223 8.77 12.07 -17.53
CA ASP A 223 9.50 10.85 -17.16
C ASP A 223 8.51 9.90 -16.48
N ARG A 224 8.38 8.66 -16.96
CA ARG A 224 7.41 7.67 -16.45
C ARG A 224 7.47 7.57 -14.92
N THR A 225 8.66 7.72 -14.37
CA THR A 225 8.90 7.70 -12.93
C THR A 225 8.25 8.88 -12.21
N THR A 226 8.28 10.08 -12.81
CA THR A 226 7.62 11.27 -12.25
C THR A 226 6.11 11.13 -12.27
N LEU A 227 5.56 10.64 -13.40
CA LEU A 227 4.12 10.38 -13.50
C LEU A 227 3.66 9.37 -12.45
N MET A 228 4.41 8.28 -12.27
CA MET A 228 4.12 7.28 -11.24
C MET A 228 4.06 7.90 -9.85
N LEU A 229 5.03 8.72 -9.47
CA LEU A 229 5.06 9.37 -8.17
C LEU A 229 3.86 10.31 -7.96
N VAL A 230 3.47 11.05 -8.99
CA VAL A 230 2.30 11.94 -8.92
C VAL A 230 1.02 11.13 -8.76
N VAL A 231 0.87 10.02 -9.49
CA VAL A 231 -0.32 9.15 -9.38
C VAL A 231 -0.40 8.51 -8.00
N ILE A 232 0.71 7.97 -7.49
CA ILE A 232 0.77 7.41 -6.12
C ILE A 232 0.34 8.47 -5.11
N LEU A 233 0.90 9.69 -5.19
CA LEU A 233 0.54 10.78 -4.30
C LEU A 233 -0.95 11.12 -4.35
N LEU A 234 -1.52 11.24 -5.55
CA LEU A 234 -2.95 11.55 -5.70
C LEU A 234 -3.82 10.46 -5.08
N VAL A 235 -3.48 9.19 -5.29
CA VAL A 235 -4.22 8.07 -4.67
C VAL A 235 -4.13 8.16 -3.15
N PHE A 236 -2.94 8.34 -2.58
CA PHE A 236 -2.77 8.52 -1.14
C PHE A 236 -3.60 9.68 -0.59
N LEU A 237 -3.61 10.81 -1.26
CA LEU A 237 -4.40 11.97 -0.82
C LEU A 237 -5.90 11.68 -0.85
N ILE A 238 -6.39 11.07 -1.91
CA ILE A 238 -7.83 10.77 -2.06
C ILE A 238 -8.28 9.71 -1.05
N THR A 239 -7.44 8.73 -0.75
CA THR A 239 -7.80 7.62 0.14
C THR A 239 -7.55 7.92 1.62
N GLU A 240 -6.45 8.56 1.97
CA GLU A 240 -6.00 8.69 3.36
C GLU A 240 -6.41 10.01 4.01
N PHE A 241 -6.43 11.11 3.24
CA PHE A 241 -6.77 12.42 3.80
C PHE A 241 -8.20 12.49 4.37
N PRO A 242 -9.24 12.00 3.65
CA PRO A 242 -10.59 11.95 4.21
C PRO A 242 -10.68 11.12 5.50
N GLN A 243 -10.00 9.97 5.54
CA GLN A 243 -9.96 9.10 6.72
C GLN A 243 -9.33 9.82 7.93
N GLY A 244 -8.24 10.58 7.69
CA GLY A 244 -7.60 11.39 8.72
C GLY A 244 -8.53 12.47 9.29
N VAL A 245 -9.25 13.20 8.42
CA VAL A 245 -10.23 14.21 8.81
C VAL A 245 -11.35 13.59 9.65
N ILE A 246 -11.93 12.48 9.20
CA ILE A 246 -12.98 11.76 9.92
C ILE A 246 -12.47 11.27 11.29
N SER A 247 -11.26 10.75 11.37
CA SER A 247 -10.67 10.32 12.64
C SER A 247 -10.53 11.49 13.62
N ILE A 248 -10.12 12.67 13.15
CA ILE A 248 -10.06 13.88 13.99
C ILE A 248 -11.45 14.32 14.44
N LEU A 249 -12.43 14.30 13.55
CA LEU A 249 -13.82 14.61 13.91
C LEU A 249 -14.36 13.61 14.96
N CYS A 250 -14.04 12.33 14.84
CA CYS A 250 -14.36 11.32 15.85
C CYS A 250 -13.67 11.60 17.19
N ALA A 251 -12.45 12.13 17.19
CA ALA A 251 -11.73 12.49 18.41
C ALA A 251 -12.34 13.71 19.13
N ILE A 252 -12.81 14.70 18.36
CA ILE A 252 -13.46 15.91 18.89
C ILE A 252 -14.88 15.60 19.35
N PHE A 253 -15.66 14.96 18.49
CA PHE A 253 -17.09 14.66 18.71
C PHE A 253 -17.29 13.16 18.92
N THR A 254 -16.71 12.64 19.99
CA THR A 254 -16.62 11.18 20.25
C THR A 254 -17.98 10.50 20.32
N THR A 255 -19.02 11.18 20.86
CA THR A 255 -20.36 10.61 21.02
C THR A 255 -21.12 10.58 19.70
N ASP A 256 -21.12 11.69 18.98
CA ASP A 256 -22.00 11.87 17.81
C ASP A 256 -21.35 11.32 16.53
N VAL A 257 -20.12 11.75 16.24
CA VAL A 257 -19.45 11.37 14.99
C VAL A 257 -18.98 9.92 15.03
N HIS A 258 -18.36 9.48 16.13
CA HIS A 258 -17.89 8.10 16.23
C HIS A 258 -19.04 7.10 16.25
N ARG A 259 -20.12 7.35 17.02
CA ARG A 259 -21.24 6.41 17.18
C ARG A 259 -22.16 6.36 15.98
N TYR A 260 -22.45 7.51 15.36
CA TYR A 260 -23.41 7.58 14.26
C TYR A 260 -22.72 7.57 12.90
N LEU A 261 -21.74 8.43 12.66
CA LEU A 261 -21.13 8.56 11.34
C LEU A 261 -20.14 7.41 11.05
N TYR A 262 -19.20 7.16 11.98
CA TYR A 262 -18.16 6.14 11.76
C TYR A 262 -18.73 4.72 11.57
N PHE A 263 -19.81 4.40 12.27
CA PHE A 263 -20.49 3.11 12.14
C PHE A 263 -21.03 2.88 10.71
N TYR A 264 -21.52 3.92 10.04
CA TYR A 264 -22.06 3.80 8.69
C TYR A 264 -21.00 3.87 7.59
N ILE A 265 -19.92 4.61 7.80
CA ILE A 265 -18.90 4.81 6.77
C ILE A 265 -17.63 3.99 7.00
N GLY A 266 -17.52 3.25 8.10
CA GLY A 266 -16.35 2.43 8.44
C GLY A 266 -15.97 1.47 7.31
N ASP A 267 -16.92 0.74 6.77
CA ASP A 267 -16.69 -0.19 5.66
C ASP A 267 -16.15 0.53 4.39
N VAL A 268 -16.59 1.77 4.15
CA VAL A 268 -16.10 2.59 3.03
C VAL A 268 -14.65 3.01 3.28
N LEU A 269 -14.31 3.39 4.52
CA LEU A 269 -12.94 3.76 4.90
C LEU A 269 -11.98 2.55 4.78
N ASP A 270 -12.44 1.38 5.18
CA ASP A 270 -11.70 0.12 5.02
C ASP A 270 -11.49 -0.21 3.53
N LEU A 271 -12.51 -0.04 2.70
CA LEU A 271 -12.40 -0.20 1.25
C LEU A 271 -11.38 0.77 0.66
N LEU A 272 -11.36 2.03 1.07
CA LEU A 272 -10.37 3.01 0.62
C LEU A 272 -8.94 2.58 0.98
N SER A 273 -8.73 2.01 2.18
CA SER A 273 -7.43 1.47 2.59
C SER A 273 -6.99 0.28 1.73
N LEU A 274 -7.93 -0.61 1.38
CA LEU A 274 -7.67 -1.74 0.47
C LEU A 274 -7.36 -1.27 -0.96
N VAL A 275 -8.08 -0.26 -1.46
CA VAL A 275 -7.81 0.37 -2.76
C VAL A 275 -6.40 0.96 -2.77
N ASN A 276 -5.99 1.66 -1.72
CA ASN A 276 -4.66 2.21 -1.60
C ASN A 276 -3.56 1.13 -1.70
N SER A 277 -3.69 0.04 -0.95
CA SER A 277 -2.77 -1.09 -1.01
C SER A 277 -2.74 -1.77 -2.40
N SER A 278 -3.89 -1.91 -3.05
CA SER A 278 -4.02 -2.52 -4.39
C SER A 278 -3.39 -1.65 -5.49
N VAL A 279 -3.59 -0.33 -5.41
CA VAL A 279 -3.08 0.62 -6.43
C VAL A 279 -1.56 0.63 -6.46
N ASN A 280 -0.88 0.51 -5.32
CA ASN A 280 0.57 0.39 -5.29
C ASN A 280 1.06 -0.75 -6.18
N PHE A 281 0.47 -1.94 -6.03
CA PHE A 281 0.80 -3.11 -6.85
C PHE A 281 0.54 -2.87 -8.34
N VAL A 282 -0.66 -2.37 -8.69
CA VAL A 282 -1.05 -2.10 -10.09
C VAL A 282 -0.10 -1.10 -10.74
N LEU A 283 0.24 0.00 -10.05
CA LEU A 283 1.14 1.01 -10.58
C LEU A 283 2.55 0.45 -10.85
N TYR A 284 3.06 -0.41 -9.98
CA TYR A 284 4.34 -1.08 -10.23
C TYR A 284 4.28 -2.01 -11.44
N CYS A 285 3.20 -2.77 -11.59
CA CYS A 285 2.99 -3.65 -12.74
C CYS A 285 2.88 -2.85 -14.06
N VAL A 286 2.17 -1.73 -14.05
CA VAL A 286 1.94 -0.95 -15.28
C VAL A 286 3.19 -0.16 -15.70
N MET A 287 3.90 0.45 -14.76
CA MET A 287 4.94 1.43 -15.05
C MET A 287 6.37 0.87 -15.08
N SER A 288 6.65 -0.23 -14.40
CA SER A 288 7.99 -0.82 -14.35
C SER A 288 8.11 -2.07 -15.21
N SER A 289 8.80 -1.97 -16.35
CA SER A 289 9.09 -3.14 -17.19
C SER A 289 9.92 -4.20 -16.47
N ARG A 290 10.84 -3.79 -15.59
CA ARG A 290 11.64 -4.71 -14.77
C ARG A 290 10.80 -5.44 -13.73
N TYR A 291 9.83 -4.74 -13.10
CA TYR A 291 8.91 -5.35 -12.16
C TYR A 291 8.02 -6.38 -12.85
N ARG A 292 7.49 -6.05 -14.04
CA ARG A 292 6.70 -7.00 -14.84
C ARG A 292 7.49 -8.26 -15.18
N GLN A 293 8.74 -8.13 -15.64
CA GLN A 293 9.57 -9.28 -15.94
C GLN A 293 9.73 -10.19 -14.72
N THR A 294 10.14 -9.63 -13.57
CA THR A 294 10.29 -10.41 -12.34
C THR A 294 8.96 -11.01 -11.87
N PHE A 295 7.86 -10.27 -12.00
CA PHE A 295 6.52 -10.77 -11.64
C PHE A 295 6.14 -11.97 -12.49
N TRP A 296 6.36 -11.90 -13.81
CA TRP A 296 6.11 -13.02 -14.71
C TRP A 296 7.03 -14.21 -14.44
N GLU A 297 8.32 -13.98 -14.17
CA GLU A 297 9.28 -15.01 -13.81
C GLU A 297 8.91 -15.77 -12.52
N VAL A 298 8.28 -15.08 -11.55
CA VAL A 298 7.88 -15.69 -10.27
C VAL A 298 6.54 -16.41 -10.35
N ILE A 299 5.57 -15.85 -11.06
CA ILE A 299 4.19 -16.38 -11.10
C ILE A 299 4.03 -17.46 -12.18
N ILE A 300 4.68 -17.28 -13.33
CA ILE A 300 4.59 -18.27 -14.40
C ILE A 300 5.57 -19.41 -14.11
N PRO A 301 5.12 -20.67 -14.11
CA PRO A 301 6.00 -21.80 -14.00
C PRO A 301 7.11 -21.73 -15.05
N SER A 302 8.34 -22.08 -14.67
CA SER A 302 9.54 -21.92 -15.50
C SER A 302 9.43 -22.57 -16.89
N TRP A 303 8.66 -23.65 -17.01
CA TRP A 303 8.40 -24.34 -18.28
C TRP A 303 7.54 -23.51 -19.24
N VAL A 304 6.53 -22.77 -18.74
CA VAL A 304 5.71 -21.86 -19.57
C VAL A 304 6.52 -20.66 -19.98
N TYR A 305 7.29 -20.06 -19.06
CA TYR A 305 8.13 -18.92 -19.32
C TYR A 305 9.16 -19.21 -20.43
N SER A 306 9.84 -20.36 -20.38
CA SER A 306 10.80 -20.78 -21.43
C SER A 306 10.16 -21.00 -22.80
N GLN A 307 8.90 -21.44 -22.85
CA GLN A 307 8.16 -21.55 -24.12
C GLN A 307 7.78 -20.17 -24.69
N MET A 308 7.39 -19.23 -23.84
CA MET A 308 7.07 -17.87 -24.27
C MET A 308 8.32 -17.13 -24.79
N GLU A 309 9.45 -17.30 -24.14
CA GLU A 309 10.73 -16.73 -24.54
C GLU A 309 11.18 -17.30 -25.89
N LYS A 310 11.12 -18.62 -26.09
CA LYS A 310 11.42 -19.28 -27.39
C LYS A 310 10.52 -18.74 -28.50
N ARG A 311 9.22 -18.55 -28.26
CA ARG A 311 8.30 -17.97 -29.26
C ARG A 311 8.60 -16.51 -29.58
N SER A 312 9.07 -15.73 -28.61
CA SER A 312 9.44 -14.33 -28.85
C SER A 312 10.72 -14.22 -29.67
N VAL A 313 11.71 -15.09 -29.43
CA VAL A 313 12.94 -15.17 -30.21
C VAL A 313 12.65 -15.58 -31.65
N LEU A 314 11.85 -16.63 -31.87
CA LEU A 314 11.44 -17.06 -33.22
C LEU A 314 10.72 -15.95 -34.01
N LYS A 315 9.82 -15.19 -33.37
CA LYS A 315 9.16 -14.05 -34.02
C LYS A 315 10.12 -12.91 -34.37
N THR A 316 11.19 -12.72 -33.63
CA THR A 316 12.22 -11.72 -33.92
C THR A 316 13.11 -12.17 -35.08
N GLU A 317 13.40 -13.47 -35.17
CA GLU A 317 14.13 -14.06 -36.30
C GLU A 317 13.31 -14.05 -37.62
N GLU A 318 12.01 -14.34 -37.56
CA GLU A 318 11.09 -14.25 -38.69
C GLU A 318 10.90 -12.81 -39.20
N SER A 319 11.01 -11.82 -38.34
CA SER A 319 10.87 -10.39 -38.72
C SER A 319 12.18 -9.78 -39.28
N GLN A 320 13.27 -10.52 -39.39
CA GLN A 320 14.53 -10.11 -40.04
C GLN A 320 14.98 -11.05 -41.18
N PRO A 321 14.21 -11.26 -42.26
CA PRO A 321 14.66 -12.11 -43.34
C PRO A 321 15.57 -11.44 -44.37
N GLU A 322 15.73 -10.09 -44.42
CA GLU A 322 16.35 -9.44 -45.56
C GLU A 322 17.79 -8.95 -45.44
N LEU A 323 18.44 -9.07 -44.28
CA LEU A 323 19.80 -8.51 -44.12
C LEU A 323 20.94 -9.52 -44.31
N LYS A 324 20.66 -10.79 -44.62
CA LYS A 324 21.70 -11.81 -44.83
C LYS A 324 22.06 -12.06 -46.32
N ASN A 325 21.28 -11.54 -47.27
CA ASN A 325 21.52 -11.83 -48.72
C ASN A 325 22.33 -10.79 -49.48
N THR A 326 22.81 -9.72 -48.85
CA THR A 326 23.61 -8.69 -49.56
C THR A 326 25.13 -8.76 -49.34
N LYS A 327 25.66 -9.83 -48.73
CA LYS A 327 27.10 -9.99 -48.53
C LYS A 327 27.78 -11.05 -49.41
N HIS A 328 27.09 -11.55 -50.44
CA HIS A 328 27.69 -12.52 -51.38
C HIS A 328 27.64 -12.09 -52.87
N LEU A 329 27.56 -10.79 -53.16
CA LEU A 329 27.75 -10.27 -54.51
C LEU A 329 28.53 -8.94 -54.40
N GLY A 330 29.87 -9.07 -54.41
CA GLY A 330 30.78 -7.96 -54.49
C GLY A 330 32.22 -8.43 -54.29
#